data_594a78ee8ab6350fc76d8ed538f4de9b
#
_entry.id   594a78ee8ab6350fc76d8ed538f4de9b
#
_cell.length_a   1.000
_cell.length_b   1.000
_cell.length_c   1.000
_cell.angle_alpha   90.00
_cell.angle_beta   90.00
_cell.angle_gamma   90.00
#
_symmetry.space_group_name_H-M   'P 1'
#
loop_
_entity.id
_entity.type
_entity.pdbx_description
1 polymer ?
#
loop_
_entity_poly.entity_id
_entity_poly.type
_entity_poly.pdbx_seq_one_letter_code
_entity_poly.pdbx_strand_id
1 'polypeptide(L)'
;MRLLERDFNILKHIVNYCEQIEMTIDRFGNDYEIFSADPIYRNAAALCILQIGELVGKLTDEFRAAHPTIPWRQIKAMRNIVAHSYGSVDPETTWEIISSDIPTLKSYCMTTLRDAGQY
;
A
#
# COMPACT_ATOMS: atom_id res chain seq x y z
N MET A 1 -18.37 -7.08 -15.90
CA MET A 1 -17.23 -6.82 -16.82
C MET A 1 -16.57 -5.49 -16.52
N ARG A 2 -17.27 -4.38 -16.69
CA ARG A 2 -16.67 -3.06 -16.44
C ARG A 2 -16.20 -2.86 -15.00
N LEU A 3 -16.95 -3.35 -14.01
CA LEU A 3 -16.56 -3.25 -12.62
C LEU A 3 -15.26 -4.00 -12.37
N LEU A 4 -15.13 -5.23 -12.93
CA LEU A 4 -13.92 -6.02 -12.80
C LEU A 4 -12.72 -5.33 -13.47
N GLU A 5 -12.90 -4.76 -14.64
CA GLU A 5 -11.84 -4.02 -15.32
C GLU A 5 -11.36 -2.84 -14.49
N ARG A 6 -12.29 -2.11 -13.88
CA ARG A 6 -11.97 -1.00 -13.00
C ARG A 6 -11.19 -1.47 -11.79
N ASP A 7 -11.65 -2.53 -11.15
CA ASP A 7 -10.97 -3.08 -9.97
C ASP A 7 -9.56 -3.56 -10.32
N PHE A 8 -9.39 -4.23 -11.46
CA PHE A 8 -8.06 -4.67 -11.89
C PHE A 8 -7.13 -3.49 -12.17
N ASN A 9 -7.64 -2.42 -12.78
CA ASN A 9 -6.84 -1.22 -12.99
C ASN A 9 -6.41 -0.60 -11.68
N ILE A 10 -7.30 -0.56 -10.70
CA ILE A 10 -6.97 -0.07 -9.35
C ILE A 10 -5.88 -0.94 -8.72
N LEU A 11 -5.99 -2.26 -8.83
CA LEU A 11 -4.97 -3.16 -8.30
C LEU A 11 -3.60 -2.91 -8.95
N LYS A 12 -3.58 -2.65 -10.26
CA LYS A 12 -2.33 -2.33 -10.96
C LYS A 12 -1.69 -1.06 -10.41
N HIS A 13 -2.50 -0.05 -10.10
CA HIS A 13 -2.00 1.17 -9.47
C HIS A 13 -1.50 0.91 -8.06
N ILE A 14 -2.19 0.06 -7.30
CA ILE A 14 -1.73 -0.34 -5.96
C ILE A 14 -0.36 -1.02 -6.06
N VAL A 15 -0.19 -1.96 -6.99
CA VAL A 15 1.10 -2.63 -7.21
C VAL A 15 2.18 -1.62 -7.54
N ASN A 16 1.87 -0.63 -8.38
CA ASN A 16 2.83 0.42 -8.74
C ASN A 16 3.32 1.19 -7.51
N TYR A 17 2.43 1.55 -6.59
CA TYR A 17 2.83 2.24 -5.38
C TYR A 17 3.60 1.33 -4.41
N CYS A 18 3.25 0.05 -4.37
CA CYS A 18 4.05 -0.93 -3.61
C CYS A 18 5.47 -1.00 -4.14
N GLU A 19 5.63 -0.99 -5.45
CA GLU A 19 6.95 -1.00 -6.09
C GLU A 19 7.71 0.29 -5.81
N GLN A 20 7.02 1.44 -5.78
CA GLN A 20 7.66 2.70 -5.40
C GLN A 20 8.16 2.67 -3.96
N ILE A 21 7.44 2.03 -3.06
CA ILE A 21 7.91 1.84 -1.69
C ILE A 21 9.18 0.98 -1.68
N GLU A 22 9.20 -0.11 -2.44
CA GLU A 22 10.40 -0.95 -2.56
C GLU A 22 11.59 -0.16 -3.08
N MET A 23 11.37 0.65 -4.11
CA MET A 23 12.41 1.51 -4.68
C MET A 23 12.90 2.55 -3.67
N THR A 24 12.00 3.06 -2.84
CA THR A 24 12.34 4.00 -1.78
C THR A 24 13.23 3.33 -0.74
N ILE A 25 12.87 2.13 -0.32
CA ILE A 25 13.67 1.35 0.63
C ILE A 25 15.06 1.09 0.06
N ASP A 26 15.15 0.69 -1.21
CA ASP A 26 16.43 0.42 -1.86
C ASP A 26 17.30 1.68 -1.95
N ARG A 27 16.67 2.81 -2.23
CA ARG A 27 17.39 4.08 -2.41
C ARG A 27 17.93 4.64 -1.11
N PHE A 28 17.14 4.59 -0.04
CA PHE A 28 17.51 5.20 1.24
C PHE A 28 18.19 4.23 2.20
N GLY A 29 17.89 2.95 2.10
CA GLY A 29 18.46 1.90 2.95
C GLY A 29 17.41 1.11 3.72
N ASN A 30 17.55 -0.21 3.72
CA ASN A 30 16.64 -1.12 4.41
C ASN A 30 17.05 -1.24 5.88
N ASP A 31 16.89 -0.17 6.63
CA ASP A 31 17.33 -0.08 8.03
C ASP A 31 16.41 0.90 8.76
N TYR A 32 15.83 0.45 9.86
CA TYR A 32 14.91 1.27 10.63
C TYR A 32 15.55 2.57 11.14
N GLU A 33 16.81 2.50 11.58
CA GLU A 33 17.49 3.70 12.12
C GLU A 33 17.63 4.76 11.03
N ILE A 34 17.95 4.35 9.81
CA ILE A 34 18.02 5.28 8.66
C ILE A 34 16.64 5.86 8.38
N PHE A 35 15.62 5.02 8.35
CA PHE A 35 14.24 5.45 8.10
C PHE A 35 13.77 6.45 9.16
N SER A 36 13.96 6.08 10.41
CA SER A 36 13.52 6.89 11.55
C SER A 36 14.18 8.28 11.57
N ALA A 37 15.44 8.36 11.17
CA ALA A 37 16.21 9.60 11.22
C ALA A 37 16.01 10.52 10.02
N ASP A 38 15.46 10.01 8.92
CA ASP A 38 15.37 10.76 7.67
C ASP A 38 13.92 11.17 7.35
N PRO A 39 13.58 12.47 7.52
CA PRO A 39 12.23 12.94 7.24
C PRO A 39 11.84 12.80 5.77
N ILE A 40 12.78 12.85 4.84
CA ILE A 40 12.51 12.68 3.42
C ILE A 40 12.09 11.24 3.13
N TYR A 41 12.78 10.27 3.73
CA TYR A 41 12.44 8.86 3.63
C TYR A 41 11.02 8.61 4.18
N ARG A 42 10.76 9.13 5.39
CA ARG A 42 9.45 8.96 6.03
C ARG A 42 8.33 9.59 5.20
N ASN A 43 8.56 10.77 4.62
CA ASN A 43 7.57 11.46 3.80
C ASN A 43 7.27 10.71 2.51
N ALA A 44 8.28 10.18 1.87
CA ALA A 44 8.09 9.38 0.65
C ALA A 44 7.24 8.13 0.92
N ALA A 45 7.53 7.43 2.01
CA ALA A 45 6.75 6.24 2.41
C ALA A 45 5.30 6.63 2.74
N ALA A 46 5.12 7.71 3.50
CA ALA A 46 3.79 8.17 3.90
C ALA A 46 2.92 8.51 2.69
N LEU A 47 3.48 9.17 1.69
CA LEU A 47 2.75 9.52 0.48
C LEU A 47 2.24 8.27 -0.25
N CYS A 48 3.08 7.25 -0.39
CA CYS A 48 2.69 6.01 -1.02
C CYS A 48 1.58 5.29 -0.24
N ILE A 49 1.68 5.27 1.09
CA ILE A 49 0.64 4.69 1.95
C ILE A 49 -0.70 5.40 1.74
N LEU A 50 -0.69 6.74 1.69
CA LEU A 50 -1.88 7.53 1.43
C LEU A 50 -2.51 7.14 0.08
N GLN A 51 -1.71 7.04 -0.96
CA GLN A 51 -2.21 6.70 -2.29
C GLN A 51 -2.79 5.29 -2.33
N ILE A 52 -2.13 4.33 -1.69
CA ILE A 52 -2.63 2.97 -1.62
C ILE A 52 -3.99 2.93 -0.90
N GLY A 53 -4.10 3.64 0.22
CA GLY A 53 -5.37 3.70 0.96
C GLY A 53 -6.50 4.33 0.17
N GLU A 54 -6.21 5.39 -0.61
CA GLU A 54 -7.18 6.00 -1.49
C GLU A 54 -7.66 5.04 -2.57
N LEU A 55 -6.74 4.28 -3.15
CA LEU A 55 -7.06 3.30 -4.19
C LEU A 55 -7.92 2.16 -3.62
N VAL A 56 -7.58 1.66 -2.44
CA VAL A 56 -8.37 0.63 -1.76
C VAL A 56 -9.81 1.11 -1.57
N GLY A 57 -9.99 2.38 -1.20
CA GLY A 57 -11.31 2.96 -1.02
C GLY A 57 -12.13 3.04 -2.29
N LYS A 58 -11.49 2.97 -3.46
CA LYS A 58 -12.17 3.02 -4.76
C LYS A 58 -12.53 1.64 -5.31
N LEU A 59 -12.04 0.57 -4.70
CA LEU A 59 -12.44 -0.78 -5.08
C LEU A 59 -13.92 -0.99 -4.78
N THR A 60 -14.60 -1.78 -5.60
CA THR A 60 -16.01 -2.07 -5.37
C THR A 60 -16.18 -2.92 -4.11
N ASP A 61 -17.34 -2.76 -3.46
CA ASP A 61 -17.68 -3.59 -2.31
C ASP A 61 -17.69 -5.07 -2.67
N GLU A 62 -18.18 -5.37 -3.88
CA GLU A 62 -18.22 -6.74 -4.39
C GLU A 62 -16.81 -7.34 -4.49
N PHE A 63 -15.86 -6.57 -5.00
CA PHE A 63 -14.48 -7.03 -5.11
C PHE A 63 -13.88 -7.29 -3.74
N ARG A 64 -14.03 -6.35 -2.81
CA ARG A 64 -13.50 -6.51 -1.45
C ARG A 64 -14.12 -7.72 -0.74
N ALA A 65 -15.41 -7.93 -0.92
CA ALA A 65 -16.11 -9.08 -0.34
C ALA A 65 -15.62 -10.40 -0.93
N ALA A 66 -15.25 -10.40 -2.21
CA ALA A 66 -14.74 -11.59 -2.89
C ALA A 66 -13.29 -11.92 -2.51
N HIS A 67 -12.58 -10.97 -1.88
CA HIS A 67 -11.19 -11.14 -1.47
C HIS A 67 -10.99 -10.85 0.01
N PRO A 68 -11.65 -11.61 0.90
CA PRO A 68 -11.69 -11.28 2.34
C PRO A 68 -10.37 -11.54 3.07
N THR A 69 -9.42 -12.21 2.43
CA THR A 69 -8.10 -12.47 3.05
C THR A 69 -7.23 -11.23 3.12
N ILE A 70 -7.53 -10.21 2.30
CA ILE A 70 -6.81 -8.93 2.37
C ILE A 70 -7.43 -8.09 3.50
N PRO A 71 -6.63 -7.52 4.39
CA PRO A 71 -7.14 -6.69 5.48
C PRO A 71 -7.49 -5.27 4.99
N TRP A 72 -8.52 -5.15 4.16
CA TRP A 72 -8.92 -3.87 3.54
C TRP A 72 -9.15 -2.77 4.56
N ARG A 73 -9.79 -3.13 5.68
CA ARG A 73 -10.11 -2.15 6.73
C ARG A 73 -8.84 -1.61 7.39
N GLN A 74 -7.88 -2.47 7.66
CA GLN A 74 -6.62 -2.06 8.26
C GLN A 74 -5.81 -1.16 7.32
N ILE A 75 -5.82 -1.48 6.03
CA ILE A 75 -5.12 -0.67 5.02
C ILE A 75 -5.73 0.73 4.97
N LYS A 76 -7.06 0.83 4.98
CA LYS A 76 -7.73 2.13 5.01
C LYS A 76 -7.47 2.87 6.31
N ALA A 77 -7.41 2.16 7.43
CA ALA A 77 -7.09 2.75 8.73
C ALA A 77 -5.69 3.34 8.74
N MET A 78 -4.72 2.66 8.13
CA MET A 78 -3.36 3.18 8.00
C MET A 78 -3.32 4.49 7.22
N ARG A 79 -4.06 4.56 6.12
CA ARG A 79 -4.20 5.79 5.34
C ARG A 79 -4.77 6.92 6.20
N ASN A 80 -5.78 6.63 7.02
CA ASN A 80 -6.39 7.65 7.87
C ASN A 80 -5.41 8.16 8.93
N ILE A 81 -4.62 7.27 9.53
CA ILE A 81 -3.59 7.66 10.50
C ILE A 81 -2.59 8.61 9.84
N VAL A 82 -2.07 8.25 8.66
CA VAL A 82 -1.11 9.08 7.95
C VAL A 82 -1.74 10.41 7.56
N ALA A 83 -2.97 10.42 7.05
CA ALA A 83 -3.64 11.64 6.59
C ALA A 83 -3.90 12.63 7.72
N HIS A 84 -4.27 12.13 8.91
CA HIS A 84 -4.67 13.00 10.02
C HIS A 84 -3.56 13.29 11.01
N SER A 85 -2.48 12.51 11.00
CA SER A 85 -1.39 12.63 11.95
C SER A 85 -0.04 12.74 11.26
N TYR A 86 -0.01 13.35 10.08
CA TYR A 86 1.13 13.34 9.17
C TYR A 86 2.46 13.69 9.84
N GLY A 87 2.48 14.70 10.71
CA GLY A 87 3.70 15.12 11.38
C GLY A 87 4.02 14.34 12.65
N SER A 88 3.12 13.46 13.10
CA SER A 88 3.24 12.76 14.38
C SER A 88 3.03 11.25 14.25
N VAL A 89 3.05 10.70 13.03
CA VAL A 89 2.94 9.25 12.83
C VAL A 89 4.17 8.58 13.42
N ASP A 90 3.93 7.54 14.21
CA ASP A 90 5.00 6.76 14.82
C ASP A 90 5.85 6.09 13.72
N PRO A 91 7.16 6.38 13.67
CA PRO A 91 8.03 5.77 12.66
C PRO A 91 8.05 4.24 12.73
N GLU A 92 7.93 3.65 13.91
CA GLU A 92 7.91 2.19 14.06
C GLU A 92 6.72 1.58 13.35
N THR A 93 5.53 2.18 13.51
CA THR A 93 4.31 1.73 12.86
C THR A 93 4.45 1.83 11.33
N THR A 94 4.94 2.98 10.84
CA THR A 94 5.12 3.18 9.40
C THR A 94 6.14 2.19 8.83
N TRP A 95 7.23 1.97 9.54
CA TRP A 95 8.26 1.02 9.11
C TRP A 95 7.70 -0.40 9.00
N GLU A 96 6.90 -0.82 9.98
CA GLU A 96 6.26 -2.13 9.92
C GLU A 96 5.33 -2.26 8.72
N ILE A 97 4.59 -1.20 8.40
CA ILE A 97 3.71 -1.18 7.24
C ILE A 97 4.52 -1.40 5.96
N ILE A 98 5.56 -0.60 5.73
CA ILE A 98 6.30 -0.65 4.47
C ILE A 98 7.20 -1.88 4.35
N SER A 99 7.65 -2.44 5.46
CA SER A 99 8.57 -3.58 5.43
C SER A 99 7.85 -4.93 5.49
N SER A 100 6.63 -4.98 5.98
CA SER A 100 5.88 -6.23 6.17
C SER A 100 4.54 -6.23 5.45
N ASP A 101 3.67 -5.26 5.72
CA ASP A 101 2.31 -5.26 5.18
C ASP A 101 2.28 -5.01 3.67
N ILE A 102 3.09 -4.08 3.19
CA ILE A 102 3.12 -3.72 1.77
C ILE A 102 3.62 -4.87 0.88
N PRO A 103 4.71 -5.58 1.23
CA PRO A 103 5.10 -6.75 0.43
C PRO A 103 4.02 -7.82 0.34
N THR A 104 3.30 -8.06 1.43
CA THR A 104 2.19 -9.02 1.46
C THR A 104 1.05 -8.56 0.55
N LEU A 105 0.67 -7.29 0.63
CA LEU A 105 -0.36 -6.71 -0.23
C LEU A 105 0.03 -6.80 -1.70
N LYS A 106 1.26 -6.44 -2.03
CA LYS A 106 1.76 -6.52 -3.40
C LYS A 106 1.66 -7.93 -3.96
N SER A 107 2.14 -8.90 -3.18
CA SER A 107 2.11 -10.31 -3.59
C SER A 107 0.69 -10.78 -3.87
N TYR A 108 -0.25 -10.44 -3.01
CA TYR A 108 -1.65 -10.79 -3.19
C TYR A 108 -2.24 -10.14 -4.44
N CYS A 109 -2.01 -8.85 -4.64
CA CYS A 109 -2.52 -8.13 -5.80
C CYS A 109 -1.96 -8.72 -7.10
N MET A 110 -0.67 -9.03 -7.12
CA MET A 110 -0.04 -9.63 -8.29
C MET A 110 -0.60 -11.01 -8.61
N THR A 111 -0.81 -11.84 -7.58
CA THR A 111 -1.41 -13.16 -7.76
C THR A 111 -2.85 -13.04 -8.32
N THR A 112 -3.63 -12.13 -7.76
CA THR A 112 -5.01 -11.89 -8.21
C THR A 112 -5.04 -11.45 -9.67
N LEU A 113 -4.16 -10.53 -10.05
CA LEU A 113 -4.07 -10.02 -11.43
C LEU A 113 -3.61 -11.12 -12.39
N ARG A 114 -2.65 -11.92 -11.99
CA ARG A 114 -2.13 -13.01 -12.80
C ARG A 114 -3.18 -14.09 -13.04
N ASP A 115 -3.90 -14.46 -11.98
CA ASP A 115 -4.96 -15.47 -12.06
C ASP A 115 -6.12 -15.00 -12.94
N ALA A 116 -6.34 -13.70 -13.03
CA ALA A 116 -7.37 -13.11 -13.88
C ALA A 116 -6.89 -12.85 -15.31
N GLY A 117 -5.65 -13.24 -15.65
CA GLY A 117 -5.11 -13.03 -16.98
C GLY A 117 -4.75 -11.58 -17.30
N GLN A 118 -4.50 -10.75 -16.26
CA GLN A 118 -4.16 -9.34 -16.43
C GLN A 118 -2.68 -9.09 -16.62
N TYR A 119 -1.87 -10.11 -16.43
CA TYR A 119 -0.43 -10.08 -16.67
C TYR A 119 -0.03 -11.22 -17.59
#